data_d4bdd27863bb7b0488dda749f5c11bf1
#
_entry.id   d4bdd27863bb7b0488dda749f5c11bf1
#
_cell.length_a   1.000
_cell.length_b   1.000
_cell.length_c   1.000
_cell.angle_alpha   90.00
_cell.angle_beta   90.00
_cell.angle_gamma   90.00
#
_symmetry.space_group_name_H-M   'P 1'
#
loop_
_entity.id
_entity.type
_entity.pdbx_description
1 polymer ?
#
loop_
_entity_poly.entity_id
_entity_poly.type
_entity_poly.pdbx_seq_one_letter_code
_entity_poly.pdbx_strand_id
1 'polypeptide(L)'
;IRPHVAVTSVDTASEALAVSIAEKARVEMPFMAELSGKTETELETELAGVIFRNVNCAENPEEIPLAFVDLNRFPFVTADEYLSGNVRRKLRMVKALQGVLPPEKKENLERNVEALTAVQPVDLTAGEIGVRIGVNWVPKEVYEQFLFEVIGTSAYARDKIHVLYSPHTGEWNVTGKSMDGSNIKAFTTYGTKRINAYHIFEQTLNQKDVRIFDTKIDADGNEVRVLNKKETAIAQDRQELIKAKFAEWVWKDIDRRERLCSIYNETFNAIRPREYDGQHIRFSGMNPEITLRKHQVNAIAHIMYGGNTLLAHEVGAGKTFEIVAAAMESK
;
A
#
# COMPACT_ATOMS: atom_id res chain seq x y z
N ILE A 1 23.74 -2.53 38.14
CA ILE A 1 22.44 -2.88 37.51
C ILE A 1 21.52 -3.21 38.69
N ARG A 2 20.47 -2.41 38.90
CA ARG A 2 19.45 -2.78 39.88
C ARG A 2 18.63 -3.92 39.28
N PRO A 3 18.35 -5.01 39.99
CA PRO A 3 17.49 -6.07 39.49
C PRO A 3 16.11 -5.48 39.18
N HIS A 4 15.55 -5.89 38.03
CA HIS A 4 14.18 -5.54 37.66
C HIS A 4 13.26 -6.16 38.72
N VAL A 5 12.52 -5.33 39.44
CA VAL A 5 11.49 -5.79 40.38
C VAL A 5 10.19 -5.87 39.60
N ALA A 6 9.68 -7.08 39.37
CA ALA A 6 8.40 -7.28 38.72
C ALA A 6 7.29 -6.58 39.51
N VAL A 7 6.43 -5.86 38.83
CA VAL A 7 5.25 -5.25 39.43
C VAL A 7 4.22 -6.35 39.70
N THR A 8 3.81 -6.49 40.96
CA THR A 8 2.91 -7.57 41.40
C THR A 8 1.45 -7.14 41.51
N SER A 9 1.16 -5.83 41.59
CA SER A 9 -0.21 -5.31 41.63
C SER A 9 -0.24 -3.84 41.19
N VAL A 10 -1.37 -3.42 40.65
CA VAL A 10 -1.63 -2.04 40.22
C VAL A 10 -3.11 -1.69 40.52
N ASP A 11 -3.40 -0.39 40.65
CA ASP A 11 -4.73 0.07 41.04
C ASP A 11 -5.64 0.38 39.86
N THR A 12 -5.07 0.71 38.68
CA THR A 12 -5.84 1.16 37.51
C THR A 12 -5.61 0.29 36.27
N ALA A 13 -6.60 0.26 35.37
CA ALA A 13 -6.50 -0.41 34.08
C ALA A 13 -5.38 0.15 33.21
N SER A 14 -5.15 1.48 33.28
CA SER A 14 -4.08 2.13 32.53
C SER A 14 -2.68 1.72 33.01
N GLU A 15 -2.50 1.56 34.32
CA GLU A 15 -1.24 1.03 34.87
C GLU A 15 -1.03 -0.43 34.50
N ALA A 16 -2.09 -1.27 34.56
CA ALA A 16 -2.04 -2.65 34.11
C ALA A 16 -1.64 -2.76 32.63
N LEU A 17 -2.17 -1.88 31.78
CA LEU A 17 -1.80 -1.80 30.36
C LEU A 17 -0.33 -1.40 30.20
N ALA A 18 0.13 -0.38 30.92
CA ALA A 18 1.52 0.08 30.85
C ALA A 18 2.50 -1.04 31.25
N VAL A 19 2.20 -1.78 32.32
CA VAL A 19 3.01 -2.93 32.75
C VAL A 19 2.94 -4.07 31.75
N SER A 20 1.76 -4.36 31.16
CA SER A 20 1.62 -5.39 30.13
C SER A 20 2.45 -5.06 28.89
N ILE A 21 2.43 -3.81 28.44
CA ILE A 21 3.26 -3.37 27.30
C ILE A 21 4.76 -3.43 27.66
N ALA A 22 5.14 -3.01 28.86
CA ALA A 22 6.54 -3.02 29.28
C ALA A 22 7.11 -4.44 29.44
N GLU A 23 6.34 -5.39 29.99
CA GLU A 23 6.83 -6.75 30.32
C GLU A 23 6.54 -7.78 29.22
N LYS A 24 5.44 -7.63 28.49
CA LYS A 24 4.98 -8.60 27.47
C LYS A 24 5.08 -8.06 26.05
N ALA A 25 5.38 -6.78 25.86
CA ALA A 25 5.38 -6.06 24.57
C ALA A 25 4.03 -6.16 23.82
N ARG A 26 2.95 -6.46 24.51
CA ARG A 26 1.59 -6.61 23.95
C ARG A 26 0.51 -6.41 25.00
N VAL A 27 -0.72 -6.25 24.55
CA VAL A 27 -1.88 -6.24 25.44
C VAL A 27 -2.24 -7.69 25.81
N GLU A 28 -1.99 -8.07 27.06
CA GLU A 28 -2.26 -9.41 27.60
C GLU A 28 -3.38 -9.32 28.63
N MET A 29 -4.64 -9.50 28.23
CA MET A 29 -5.81 -9.29 29.09
C MET A 29 -5.78 -10.14 30.39
N PRO A 30 -5.46 -11.44 30.35
CA PRO A 30 -5.36 -12.23 31.58
C PRO A 30 -4.31 -11.71 32.56
N PHE A 31 -3.13 -11.30 32.06
CA PHE A 31 -2.07 -10.72 32.87
C PHE A 31 -2.48 -9.40 33.52
N MET A 32 -3.15 -8.54 32.74
CA MET A 32 -3.68 -7.26 33.24
C MET A 32 -4.77 -7.47 34.29
N ALA A 33 -5.62 -8.49 34.12
CA ALA A 33 -6.64 -8.86 35.08
C ALA A 33 -6.04 -9.34 36.40
N GLU A 34 -4.98 -10.17 36.36
CA GLU A 34 -4.25 -10.63 37.55
C GLU A 34 -3.59 -9.45 38.28
N LEU A 35 -2.95 -8.52 37.57
CA LEU A 35 -2.28 -7.37 38.20
C LEU A 35 -3.25 -6.38 38.83
N SER A 36 -4.40 -6.13 38.22
CA SER A 36 -5.34 -5.09 38.67
C SER A 36 -6.48 -5.62 39.55
N GLY A 37 -6.64 -6.95 39.63
CA GLY A 37 -7.77 -7.57 40.30
C GLY A 37 -9.12 -7.34 39.63
N LYS A 38 -9.14 -6.81 38.37
CA LYS A 38 -10.33 -6.53 37.58
C LYS A 38 -10.62 -7.66 36.60
N THR A 39 -11.86 -7.78 36.19
CA THR A 39 -12.27 -8.69 35.12
C THR A 39 -11.83 -8.14 33.74
N GLU A 40 -11.63 -9.03 32.78
CA GLU A 40 -11.31 -8.62 31.39
C GLU A 40 -12.37 -7.68 30.80
N THR A 41 -13.64 -7.85 31.14
CA THR A 41 -14.76 -6.99 30.69
C THR A 41 -14.67 -5.58 31.29
N GLU A 42 -14.29 -5.46 32.55
CA GLU A 42 -14.05 -4.15 33.19
C GLU A 42 -12.86 -3.45 32.54
N LEU A 43 -11.77 -4.19 32.28
CA LEU A 43 -10.59 -3.66 31.57
C LEU A 43 -10.93 -3.18 30.16
N GLU A 44 -11.71 -3.96 29.40
CA GLU A 44 -12.18 -3.58 28.05
C GLU A 44 -13.02 -2.29 28.07
N THR A 45 -13.82 -2.13 29.12
CA THR A 45 -14.68 -0.96 29.30
C THR A 45 -13.87 0.28 29.72
N GLU A 46 -12.99 0.14 30.69
CA GLU A 46 -12.15 1.25 31.19
C GLU A 46 -11.12 1.72 30.17
N LEU A 47 -10.60 0.79 29.33
CA LEU A 47 -9.64 1.09 28.28
C LEU A 47 -10.28 1.31 26.90
N ALA A 48 -11.58 1.59 26.87
CA ALA A 48 -12.31 1.89 25.64
C ALA A 48 -11.66 3.06 24.86
N GLY A 49 -11.30 2.83 23.61
CA GLY A 49 -10.58 3.80 22.79
C GLY A 49 -9.05 3.80 22.96
N VAL A 50 -8.52 3.14 23.98
CA VAL A 50 -7.08 2.95 24.19
C VAL A 50 -6.62 1.60 23.64
N ILE A 51 -7.44 0.59 23.79
CA ILE A 51 -7.22 -0.73 23.19
C ILE A 51 -8.40 -1.10 22.26
N PHE A 52 -8.11 -1.90 21.25
CA PHE A 52 -9.08 -2.37 20.28
C PHE A 52 -8.91 -3.87 20.06
N ARG A 53 -10.04 -4.57 19.86
CA ARG A 53 -10.05 -5.97 19.48
C ARG A 53 -9.61 -6.11 18.02
N ASN A 54 -8.47 -6.76 17.78
CA ASN A 54 -7.85 -6.83 16.44
C ASN A 54 -8.47 -7.95 15.60
N VAL A 55 -9.65 -7.72 15.05
CA VAL A 55 -10.33 -8.65 14.14
C VAL A 55 -9.62 -8.83 12.79
N ASN A 56 -8.58 -8.04 12.51
CA ASN A 56 -7.85 -8.02 11.25
C ASN A 56 -6.59 -8.92 11.27
N CYS A 57 -6.33 -9.64 12.33
CA CYS A 57 -5.25 -10.62 12.40
C CYS A 57 -5.55 -11.92 11.62
N ALA A 58 -6.78 -12.13 11.17
CA ALA A 58 -7.12 -13.20 10.25
C ALA A 58 -6.59 -12.91 8.86
N GLU A 59 -5.78 -13.81 8.31
CA GLU A 59 -5.12 -13.62 7.00
C GLU A 59 -6.14 -13.55 5.85
N ASN A 60 -7.27 -14.29 5.93
CA ASN A 60 -8.34 -14.27 4.94
C ASN A 60 -9.71 -14.22 5.64
N PRO A 61 -10.31 -13.04 5.79
CA PRO A 61 -11.65 -12.92 6.41
C PRO A 61 -12.75 -13.60 5.60
N GLU A 62 -12.56 -13.79 4.30
CA GLU A 62 -13.51 -14.48 3.41
C GLU A 62 -13.55 -16.01 3.66
N GLU A 63 -12.53 -16.56 4.31
CA GLU A 63 -12.43 -18.00 4.63
C GLU A 63 -12.95 -18.35 6.03
N ILE A 64 -13.22 -17.35 6.89
CA ILE A 64 -13.83 -17.63 8.20
C ILE A 64 -15.31 -17.89 7.98
N PRO A 65 -15.84 -19.09 8.34
CA PRO A 65 -17.28 -19.31 8.33
C PRO A 65 -17.92 -18.34 9.33
N LEU A 66 -18.56 -17.31 8.82
CA LEU A 66 -19.09 -16.18 9.58
C LEU A 66 -20.10 -16.57 10.68
N ALA A 67 -20.71 -17.75 10.56
CA ALA A 67 -21.61 -18.33 11.57
C ALA A 67 -20.90 -18.72 12.88
N PHE A 68 -19.57 -18.83 12.89
CA PHE A 68 -18.78 -19.30 14.04
C PHE A 68 -17.76 -18.28 14.55
N VAL A 69 -17.92 -16.99 14.22
CA VAL A 69 -16.99 -15.96 14.67
C VAL A 69 -17.16 -15.75 16.18
N ASP A 70 -16.17 -16.23 16.91
CA ASP A 70 -15.99 -15.90 18.32
C ASP A 70 -15.07 -14.69 18.44
N LEU A 71 -15.63 -13.54 18.80
CA LEU A 71 -14.88 -12.29 18.98
C LEU A 71 -13.81 -12.40 20.06
N ASN A 72 -13.98 -13.31 21.04
CA ASN A 72 -13.00 -13.48 22.14
C ASN A 72 -11.69 -14.11 21.69
N ARG A 73 -11.65 -14.71 20.49
CA ARG A 73 -10.42 -15.24 19.91
C ARG A 73 -9.48 -14.18 19.34
N PHE A 74 -9.99 -12.97 19.12
CA PHE A 74 -9.17 -11.89 18.57
C PHE A 74 -8.44 -11.17 19.70
N PRO A 75 -7.10 -11.01 19.60
CA PRO A 75 -6.32 -10.32 20.62
C PRO A 75 -6.66 -8.83 20.66
N PHE A 76 -6.46 -8.23 21.80
CA PHE A 76 -6.45 -6.77 21.92
C PHE A 76 -5.09 -6.22 21.53
N VAL A 77 -5.12 -5.05 20.90
CA VAL A 77 -3.92 -4.27 20.57
C VAL A 77 -4.15 -2.80 20.96
N THR A 78 -3.09 -2.04 21.10
CA THR A 78 -3.16 -0.61 21.40
C THR A 78 -3.73 0.20 20.24
N ALA A 79 -4.30 1.36 20.51
CA ALA A 79 -4.89 2.24 19.50
C ALA A 79 -3.90 2.64 18.40
N ASP A 80 -2.64 2.93 18.76
CA ASP A 80 -1.58 3.28 17.82
C ASP A 80 -1.27 2.15 16.85
N GLU A 81 -1.32 0.89 17.30
CA GLU A 81 -1.16 -0.29 16.47
C GLU A 81 -2.43 -0.55 15.61
N TYR A 82 -3.60 -0.49 16.24
CA TYR A 82 -4.85 -0.76 15.54
C TYR A 82 -5.15 0.23 14.43
N LEU A 83 -4.96 1.52 14.71
CA LEU A 83 -5.27 2.64 13.81
C LEU A 83 -4.13 2.99 12.85
N SER A 84 -3.22 2.06 12.60
CA SER A 84 -2.09 2.17 11.66
C SER A 84 -2.08 1.02 10.65
N GLY A 85 -1.12 1.03 9.73
CA GLY A 85 -1.06 0.06 8.64
C GLY A 85 -2.17 0.30 7.61
N ASN A 86 -2.66 -0.74 6.94
CA ASN A 86 -3.72 -0.61 5.94
C ASN A 86 -5.10 -0.39 6.60
N VAL A 87 -5.39 0.87 6.94
CA VAL A 87 -6.63 1.25 7.64
C VAL A 87 -7.88 1.12 6.77
N ARG A 88 -7.76 1.20 5.43
CA ARG A 88 -8.89 0.97 4.52
C ARG A 88 -9.32 -0.50 4.55
N ARG A 89 -8.36 -1.41 4.41
CA ARG A 89 -8.62 -2.85 4.52
C ARG A 89 -9.21 -3.19 5.89
N LYS A 90 -8.63 -2.66 6.98
CA LYS A 90 -9.14 -2.88 8.34
C LYS A 90 -10.59 -2.46 8.47
N LEU A 91 -10.96 -1.27 7.99
CA LEU A 91 -12.35 -0.78 8.03
C LEU A 91 -13.30 -1.67 7.23
N ARG A 92 -12.93 -2.09 6.03
CA ARG A 92 -13.75 -3.02 5.22
C ARG A 92 -14.01 -4.34 5.96
N MET A 93 -12.97 -4.92 6.55
CA MET A 93 -13.07 -6.18 7.28
C MET A 93 -13.99 -6.06 8.49
N VAL A 94 -13.83 -5.01 9.29
CA VAL A 94 -14.70 -4.80 10.46
C VAL A 94 -16.15 -4.58 10.05
N LYS A 95 -16.41 -3.78 9.00
CA LYS A 95 -17.77 -3.57 8.48
C LYS A 95 -18.39 -4.85 7.92
N ALA A 96 -17.62 -5.65 7.20
CA ALA A 96 -18.08 -6.94 6.69
C ALA A 96 -18.45 -7.89 7.85
N LEU A 97 -17.60 -7.97 8.88
CA LEU A 97 -17.86 -8.77 10.07
C LEU A 97 -19.08 -8.25 10.84
N GLN A 98 -19.20 -6.94 11.04
CA GLN A 98 -20.36 -6.33 11.69
C GLN A 98 -21.67 -6.63 10.93
N GLY A 99 -21.61 -6.70 9.58
CA GLY A 99 -22.76 -7.01 8.73
C GLY A 99 -23.39 -8.39 9.00
N VAL A 100 -22.58 -9.36 9.42
CA VAL A 100 -22.98 -10.77 9.60
C VAL A 100 -23.17 -11.18 11.05
N LEU A 101 -22.70 -10.38 12.01
CA LEU A 101 -22.88 -10.66 13.44
C LEU A 101 -24.32 -10.40 13.90
N PRO A 102 -24.78 -11.12 14.91
CA PRO A 102 -26.07 -10.86 15.57
C PRO A 102 -26.03 -9.46 16.25
N PRO A 103 -27.20 -8.78 16.38
CA PRO A 103 -27.30 -7.41 16.90
C PRO A 103 -26.53 -7.15 18.19
N GLU A 104 -26.65 -8.06 19.16
CA GLU A 104 -25.98 -7.95 20.46
C GLU A 104 -24.45 -7.97 20.43
N LYS A 105 -23.85 -8.50 19.35
CA LYS A 105 -22.40 -8.51 19.14
C LYS A 105 -21.90 -7.36 18.25
N LYS A 106 -22.79 -6.68 17.52
CA LYS A 106 -22.43 -5.56 16.64
C LYS A 106 -21.88 -4.37 17.42
N GLU A 107 -22.46 -4.09 18.58
CA GLU A 107 -22.06 -2.98 19.46
C GLU A 107 -20.60 -3.08 19.86
N ASN A 108 -20.08 -4.29 20.05
CA ASN A 108 -18.68 -4.53 20.41
C ASN A 108 -17.68 -4.09 19.30
N LEU A 109 -18.13 -3.95 18.04
CA LEU A 109 -17.31 -3.51 16.92
C LEU A 109 -17.61 -2.07 16.47
N GLU A 110 -18.62 -1.42 17.03
CA GLU A 110 -19.02 -0.08 16.63
C GLU A 110 -17.88 0.94 16.85
N ARG A 111 -17.24 0.88 18.00
CA ARG A 111 -16.05 1.69 18.32
C ARG A 111 -14.89 1.46 17.34
N ASN A 112 -14.71 0.22 16.91
CA ASN A 112 -13.69 -0.12 15.90
C ASN A 112 -14.00 0.56 14.57
N VAL A 113 -15.26 0.53 14.13
CA VAL A 113 -15.71 1.19 12.90
C VAL A 113 -15.55 2.69 12.98
N GLU A 114 -15.99 3.32 14.07
CA GLU A 114 -15.86 4.77 14.29
C GLU A 114 -14.40 5.22 14.27
N ALA A 115 -13.56 4.58 15.07
CA ALA A 115 -12.15 4.91 15.18
C ALA A 115 -11.40 4.72 13.85
N LEU A 116 -11.64 3.61 13.14
CA LEU A 116 -11.06 3.38 11.82
C LEU A 116 -11.60 4.36 10.76
N THR A 117 -12.85 4.78 10.86
CA THR A 117 -13.43 5.79 9.95
C THR A 117 -12.77 7.15 10.15
N ALA A 118 -12.52 7.54 11.40
CA ALA A 118 -11.89 8.83 11.73
C ALA A 118 -10.45 8.97 11.23
N VAL A 119 -9.75 7.85 11.03
CA VAL A 119 -8.34 7.85 10.60
C VAL A 119 -8.13 7.48 9.14
N GLN A 120 -9.19 7.42 8.33
CA GLN A 120 -9.05 7.15 6.90
C GLN A 120 -8.24 8.27 6.22
N PRO A 121 -7.27 7.92 5.37
CA PRO A 121 -6.60 8.91 4.53
C PRO A 121 -7.61 9.60 3.61
N VAL A 122 -7.42 10.90 3.40
CA VAL A 122 -8.20 11.66 2.41
C VAL A 122 -7.93 11.09 1.02
N ASP A 123 -8.98 10.90 0.24
CA ASP A 123 -8.85 10.38 -1.13
C ASP A 123 -8.11 11.37 -2.03
N LEU A 124 -7.10 10.86 -2.72
CA LEU A 124 -6.42 11.60 -3.78
C LEU A 124 -7.32 11.69 -5.00
N THR A 125 -7.36 12.87 -5.58
CA THR A 125 -8.12 13.17 -6.79
C THR A 125 -7.30 12.87 -8.06
N ALA A 126 -7.94 12.82 -9.21
CA ALA A 126 -7.28 12.60 -10.50
C ALA A 126 -6.16 13.64 -10.79
N GLY A 127 -6.26 14.85 -10.26
CA GLY A 127 -5.22 15.88 -10.41
C GLY A 127 -3.96 15.64 -9.57
N GLU A 128 -4.08 14.84 -8.51
CA GLU A 128 -3.00 14.50 -7.59
C GLU A 128 -2.36 13.15 -7.93
N ILE A 129 -3.06 12.31 -8.71
CA ILE A 129 -2.59 10.99 -9.12
C ILE A 129 -1.82 11.08 -10.43
N GLY A 130 -0.50 10.92 -10.36
CA GLY A 130 0.33 10.79 -11.55
C GLY A 130 0.14 9.43 -12.22
N VAL A 131 -0.40 9.41 -13.44
CA VAL A 131 -0.51 8.18 -14.23
C VAL A 131 0.43 8.21 -15.43
N ARG A 132 1.17 7.13 -15.63
CA ARG A 132 1.99 6.89 -16.81
C ARG A 132 1.45 5.67 -17.55
N ILE A 133 1.57 5.69 -18.87
CA ILE A 133 1.23 4.53 -19.69
C ILE A 133 2.14 3.34 -19.32
N GLY A 134 1.56 2.15 -19.17
CA GLY A 134 2.28 0.92 -18.84
C GLY A 134 2.41 0.63 -17.34
N VAL A 135 1.85 1.44 -16.44
CA VAL A 135 1.79 1.09 -15.02
C VAL A 135 0.82 -0.07 -14.78
N ASN A 136 1.21 -1.01 -13.95
CA ASN A 136 0.48 -2.27 -13.74
C ASN A 136 -0.78 -2.15 -12.86
N TRP A 137 -0.95 -1.03 -12.15
CA TRP A 137 -2.14 -0.79 -11.34
C TRP A 137 -3.34 -0.32 -12.18
N VAL A 138 -3.09 0.19 -13.39
CA VAL A 138 -4.15 0.54 -14.35
C VAL A 138 -4.65 -0.76 -15.00
N PRO A 139 -5.96 -1.06 -14.93
CA PRO A 139 -6.51 -2.27 -15.54
C PRO A 139 -6.25 -2.36 -17.04
N LYS A 140 -5.96 -3.56 -17.56
CA LYS A 140 -5.69 -3.80 -18.97
C LYS A 140 -6.82 -3.32 -19.88
N GLU A 141 -8.05 -3.40 -19.43
CA GLU A 141 -9.24 -2.96 -20.13
C GLU A 141 -9.21 -1.46 -20.46
N VAL A 142 -8.57 -0.66 -19.60
CA VAL A 142 -8.37 0.79 -19.84
C VAL A 142 -7.40 1.01 -20.99
N TYR A 143 -6.36 0.21 -21.10
CA TYR A 143 -5.43 0.26 -22.23
C TYR A 143 -6.08 -0.21 -23.55
N GLU A 144 -6.93 -1.24 -23.50
CA GLU A 144 -7.72 -1.68 -24.64
C GLU A 144 -8.72 -0.59 -25.08
N GLN A 145 -9.40 0.04 -24.12
CA GLN A 145 -10.32 1.14 -24.40
C GLN A 145 -9.59 2.32 -25.06
N PHE A 146 -8.37 2.64 -24.63
CA PHE A 146 -7.54 3.67 -25.28
C PHE A 146 -7.24 3.31 -26.75
N LEU A 147 -6.89 2.06 -27.04
CA LEU A 147 -6.68 1.60 -28.42
C LEU A 147 -7.95 1.76 -29.27
N PHE A 148 -9.10 1.44 -28.70
CA PHE A 148 -10.37 1.49 -29.41
C PHE A 148 -10.87 2.91 -29.66
N GLU A 149 -10.72 3.80 -28.70
CA GLU A 149 -11.26 5.16 -28.78
C GLU A 149 -10.28 6.13 -29.45
N VAL A 150 -9.01 6.10 -29.10
CA VAL A 150 -8.02 7.11 -29.53
C VAL A 150 -7.31 6.68 -30.80
N ILE A 151 -6.77 5.47 -30.85
CA ILE A 151 -6.13 4.92 -32.06
C ILE A 151 -7.19 4.57 -33.09
N GLY A 152 -8.43 4.31 -32.64
CA GLY A 152 -9.58 4.09 -33.51
C GLY A 152 -9.61 2.71 -34.12
N THR A 153 -9.31 1.68 -33.31
CA THR A 153 -9.35 0.27 -33.73
C THR A 153 -10.69 -0.06 -34.39
N SER A 154 -10.63 -0.60 -35.61
CA SER A 154 -11.80 -0.99 -36.40
C SER A 154 -12.66 -2.03 -35.69
N ALA A 155 -13.97 -1.96 -35.82
CA ALA A 155 -14.90 -2.84 -35.10
C ALA A 155 -14.58 -4.34 -35.29
N TYR A 156 -14.19 -4.77 -36.48
CA TYR A 156 -13.84 -6.17 -36.78
C TYR A 156 -12.53 -6.63 -36.11
N ALA A 157 -11.66 -5.70 -35.69
CA ALA A 157 -10.37 -6.00 -35.09
C ALA A 157 -10.40 -5.97 -33.54
N ARG A 158 -11.46 -5.40 -32.96
CA ARG A 158 -11.57 -5.27 -31.50
C ARG A 158 -11.55 -6.61 -30.77
N ASP A 159 -12.20 -7.64 -31.33
CA ASP A 159 -12.22 -8.99 -30.76
C ASP A 159 -10.89 -9.76 -30.95
N LYS A 160 -9.91 -9.18 -31.62
CA LYS A 160 -8.61 -9.80 -31.89
C LYS A 160 -7.44 -9.09 -31.25
N ILE A 161 -7.64 -7.82 -30.91
CA ILE A 161 -6.62 -6.97 -30.31
C ILE A 161 -6.87 -6.87 -28.81
N HIS A 162 -6.01 -7.53 -28.02
CA HIS A 162 -6.09 -7.55 -26.58
C HIS A 162 -4.77 -7.09 -25.96
N VAL A 163 -4.87 -6.46 -24.81
CA VAL A 163 -3.72 -6.08 -23.98
C VAL A 163 -3.61 -7.07 -22.84
N LEU A 164 -2.48 -7.75 -22.75
CA LEU A 164 -2.21 -8.77 -21.75
C LEU A 164 -1.02 -8.32 -20.87
N TYR A 165 -1.11 -8.58 -19.59
CA TYR A 165 -0.02 -8.36 -18.64
C TYR A 165 0.38 -9.68 -18.01
N SER A 166 1.69 -9.96 -17.99
CA SER A 166 2.27 -11.12 -17.31
C SER A 166 2.87 -10.70 -15.97
N PRO A 167 2.26 -11.07 -14.83
CA PRO A 167 2.83 -10.75 -13.51
C PRO A 167 4.21 -11.38 -13.27
N HIS A 168 4.49 -12.52 -13.91
CA HIS A 168 5.76 -13.23 -13.73
C HIS A 168 6.95 -12.56 -14.41
N THR A 169 6.72 -11.98 -15.62
CA THR A 169 7.78 -11.30 -16.39
C THR A 169 7.73 -9.79 -16.22
N GLY A 170 6.62 -9.25 -15.69
CA GLY A 170 6.37 -7.81 -15.63
C GLY A 170 6.11 -7.17 -17.01
N GLU A 171 5.89 -7.98 -18.06
CA GLU A 171 5.77 -7.49 -19.43
C GLU A 171 4.34 -7.42 -19.91
N TRP A 172 4.08 -6.40 -20.72
CA TRP A 172 2.85 -6.22 -21.47
C TRP A 172 2.99 -6.80 -22.88
N ASN A 173 1.93 -7.40 -23.37
CA ASN A 173 1.83 -7.90 -24.73
C ASN A 173 0.52 -7.42 -25.37
N VAL A 174 0.59 -6.95 -26.61
CA VAL A 174 -0.59 -6.60 -27.41
C VAL A 174 -0.77 -7.68 -28.48
N THR A 175 -1.86 -8.43 -28.40
CA THR A 175 -2.16 -9.45 -29.43
C THR A 175 -2.77 -8.82 -30.67
N GLY A 176 -2.78 -9.53 -31.80
CA GLY A 176 -3.47 -9.09 -33.01
C GLY A 176 -2.96 -7.79 -33.64
N LYS A 177 -1.74 -7.36 -33.33
CA LYS A 177 -1.15 -6.08 -33.79
C LYS A 177 -1.20 -5.82 -35.29
N SER A 178 -1.30 -6.86 -36.12
CA SER A 178 -1.36 -6.77 -37.57
C SER A 178 -2.78 -6.94 -38.13
N MET A 179 -3.79 -7.14 -37.27
CA MET A 179 -5.15 -7.46 -37.70
C MET A 179 -5.97 -6.24 -38.15
N ASP A 180 -5.50 -5.03 -37.84
CA ASP A 180 -6.21 -3.77 -38.17
C ASP A 180 -5.50 -3.00 -39.33
N GLY A 181 -5.20 -3.69 -40.42
CA GLY A 181 -4.45 -3.13 -41.53
C GLY A 181 -5.15 -1.98 -42.29
N SER A 182 -6.46 -1.86 -42.15
CA SER A 182 -7.26 -0.77 -42.77
C SER A 182 -7.31 0.51 -41.92
N ASN A 183 -6.80 0.49 -40.68
CA ASN A 183 -6.83 1.65 -39.82
C ASN A 183 -5.75 2.68 -40.18
N ILE A 184 -6.13 3.68 -40.97
CA ILE A 184 -5.24 4.74 -41.43
C ILE A 184 -4.52 5.43 -40.25
N LYS A 185 -5.22 5.71 -39.18
CA LYS A 185 -4.61 6.36 -38.00
C LYS A 185 -3.47 5.53 -37.38
N ALA A 186 -3.60 4.20 -37.38
CA ALA A 186 -2.59 3.29 -36.85
C ALA A 186 -1.29 3.28 -37.68
N PHE A 187 -1.30 3.72 -38.93
CA PHE A 187 -0.13 3.75 -39.82
C PHE A 187 0.34 5.17 -40.19
N THR A 188 -0.42 6.20 -39.85
CA THR A 188 -0.05 7.58 -40.21
C THR A 188 0.07 8.50 -38.99
N THR A 189 -0.99 8.57 -38.17
CA THR A 189 -1.04 9.47 -37.01
C THR A 189 -0.24 8.93 -35.83
N TYR A 190 -0.49 7.68 -35.44
CA TYR A 190 0.08 7.03 -34.27
C TYR A 190 1.13 5.96 -34.62
N GLY A 191 1.38 5.75 -35.89
CA GLY A 191 2.38 4.82 -36.41
C GLY A 191 3.10 5.40 -37.61
N THR A 192 3.89 4.55 -38.26
CA THR A 192 4.62 4.83 -39.50
C THR A 192 4.40 3.67 -40.48
N LYS A 193 4.90 3.83 -41.71
CA LYS A 193 4.90 2.73 -42.69
C LYS A 193 5.73 1.53 -42.27
N ARG A 194 6.69 1.73 -41.36
CA ARG A 194 7.63 0.69 -40.88
C ARG A 194 7.15 0.01 -39.63
N ILE A 195 6.38 0.71 -38.78
CA ILE A 195 5.86 0.19 -37.51
C ILE A 195 4.50 0.84 -37.24
N ASN A 196 3.50 0.02 -36.98
CA ASN A 196 2.16 0.53 -36.68
C ASN A 196 2.00 0.92 -35.19
N ALA A 197 0.90 1.61 -34.89
CA ALA A 197 0.59 2.12 -33.56
C ALA A 197 0.54 1.02 -32.49
N TYR A 198 0.06 -0.17 -32.80
CA TYR A 198 -0.07 -1.27 -31.83
C TYR A 198 1.29 -1.80 -31.37
N HIS A 199 2.28 -1.86 -32.26
CA HIS A 199 3.65 -2.21 -31.89
C HIS A 199 4.32 -1.10 -31.09
N ILE A 200 4.13 0.17 -31.48
CA ILE A 200 4.64 1.34 -30.71
C ILE A 200 4.00 1.35 -29.33
N PHE A 201 2.70 1.09 -29.22
CA PHE A 201 1.99 1.04 -27.97
C PHE A 201 2.51 -0.05 -27.03
N GLU A 202 2.77 -1.25 -27.55
CA GLU A 202 3.37 -2.33 -26.77
C GLU A 202 4.77 -1.97 -26.23
N GLN A 203 5.62 -1.36 -27.08
CA GLN A 203 6.92 -0.87 -26.60
C GLN A 203 6.75 0.21 -25.51
N THR A 204 5.77 1.07 -25.68
CA THR A 204 5.47 2.13 -24.71
C THR A 204 4.97 1.56 -23.37
N LEU A 205 4.07 0.57 -23.38
CA LEU A 205 3.63 -0.13 -22.18
C LEU A 205 4.79 -0.75 -21.42
N ASN A 206 5.78 -1.28 -22.14
CA ASN A 206 6.98 -1.90 -21.56
C ASN A 206 8.11 -0.92 -21.26
N GLN A 207 7.87 0.40 -21.34
CA GLN A 207 8.87 1.44 -21.10
C GLN A 207 10.12 1.31 -21.99
N LYS A 208 9.96 0.74 -23.20
CA LYS A 208 11.03 0.54 -24.18
C LYS A 208 10.94 1.60 -25.26
N ASP A 209 12.07 2.20 -25.64
CA ASP A 209 12.12 3.11 -26.79
C ASP A 209 12.01 2.33 -28.09
N VAL A 210 11.20 2.86 -29.00
CA VAL A 210 11.05 2.27 -30.35
C VAL A 210 12.34 2.47 -31.13
N ARG A 211 12.81 1.39 -31.78
CA ARG A 211 14.00 1.39 -32.64
C ARG A 211 13.69 0.70 -33.94
N ILE A 212 14.01 1.33 -35.06
CA ILE A 212 13.82 0.80 -36.42
C ILE A 212 15.18 0.43 -37.00
N PHE A 213 15.27 -0.79 -37.54
CA PHE A 213 16.50 -1.31 -38.12
C PHE A 213 16.29 -1.63 -39.61
N ASP A 214 17.31 -1.36 -40.42
CA ASP A 214 17.42 -1.82 -41.77
C ASP A 214 18.35 -3.02 -41.83
N THR A 215 18.05 -3.98 -42.71
CA THR A 215 18.95 -5.08 -43.02
C THR A 215 19.89 -4.63 -44.13
N LYS A 216 21.19 -4.72 -43.90
CA LYS A 216 22.24 -4.46 -44.92
C LYS A 216 23.13 -5.69 -45.04
N ILE A 217 23.67 -5.88 -46.22
CA ILE A 217 24.67 -6.93 -46.47
C ILE A 217 26.04 -6.30 -46.21
N ASP A 218 26.86 -6.94 -45.35
CA ASP A 218 28.22 -6.53 -45.10
C ASP A 218 29.20 -6.96 -46.23
N ALA A 219 30.50 -6.62 -46.07
CA ALA A 219 31.50 -6.97 -47.06
C ALA A 219 31.73 -8.49 -47.21
N ASP A 220 31.34 -9.27 -46.19
CA ASP A 220 31.50 -10.73 -46.15
C ASP A 220 30.25 -11.47 -46.63
N GLY A 221 29.18 -10.73 -47.06
CA GLY A 221 27.92 -11.25 -47.54
C GLY A 221 26.91 -11.62 -46.48
N ASN A 222 27.13 -11.25 -45.20
CA ASN A 222 26.21 -11.51 -44.10
C ASN A 222 25.16 -10.39 -43.93
N GLU A 223 23.95 -10.76 -43.53
CA GLU A 223 22.91 -9.78 -43.18
C GLU A 223 23.20 -9.16 -41.80
N VAL A 224 23.40 -7.85 -41.76
CA VAL A 224 23.63 -7.06 -40.55
C VAL A 224 22.48 -6.09 -40.33
N ARG A 225 21.96 -6.04 -39.13
CA ARG A 225 20.91 -5.08 -38.72
C ARG A 225 21.56 -3.76 -38.34
N VAL A 226 21.25 -2.70 -39.07
CA VAL A 226 21.77 -1.34 -38.86
C VAL A 226 20.64 -0.44 -38.43
N LEU A 227 20.86 0.32 -37.33
CA LEU A 227 19.86 1.28 -36.84
C LEU A 227 19.57 2.38 -37.87
N ASN A 228 18.31 2.49 -38.29
CA ASN A 228 17.84 3.60 -39.11
C ASN A 228 17.47 4.77 -38.21
N LYS A 229 18.39 5.72 -38.05
CA LYS A 229 18.22 6.87 -37.15
C LYS A 229 17.02 7.74 -37.51
N LYS A 230 16.76 7.96 -38.81
CA LYS A 230 15.65 8.81 -39.30
C LYS A 230 14.30 8.17 -38.99
N GLU A 231 14.11 6.91 -39.36
CA GLU A 231 12.85 6.18 -39.11
C GLU A 231 12.63 5.96 -37.62
N THR A 232 13.70 5.75 -36.84
CA THR A 232 13.64 5.65 -35.38
C THR A 232 13.14 6.95 -34.76
N ALA A 233 13.67 8.10 -35.17
CA ALA A 233 13.23 9.40 -34.64
C ALA A 233 11.74 9.64 -34.93
N ILE A 234 11.27 9.36 -36.16
CA ILE A 234 9.85 9.49 -36.51
C ILE A 234 8.97 8.56 -35.66
N ALA A 235 9.40 7.32 -35.43
CA ALA A 235 8.66 6.37 -34.60
C ALA A 235 8.62 6.79 -33.12
N GLN A 236 9.70 7.37 -32.59
CA GLN A 236 9.75 7.93 -31.24
C GLN A 236 8.86 9.16 -31.08
N ASP A 237 8.76 10.04 -32.10
CA ASP A 237 7.79 11.14 -32.09
C ASP A 237 6.35 10.62 -31.99
N ARG A 238 6.03 9.49 -32.66
CA ARG A 238 4.71 8.83 -32.54
C ARG A 238 4.52 8.22 -31.17
N GLN A 239 5.58 7.67 -30.58
CA GLN A 239 5.56 7.16 -29.22
C GLN A 239 5.24 8.26 -28.20
N GLU A 240 5.88 9.41 -28.31
CA GLU A 240 5.61 10.57 -27.43
C GLU A 240 4.18 11.11 -27.63
N LEU A 241 3.69 11.13 -28.88
CA LEU A 241 2.29 11.51 -29.17
C LEU A 241 1.31 10.56 -28.47
N ILE A 242 1.55 9.24 -28.49
CA ILE A 242 0.73 8.25 -27.81
C ILE A 242 0.74 8.49 -26.29
N LYS A 243 1.91 8.73 -25.70
CA LYS A 243 2.04 9.04 -24.25
C LYS A 243 1.24 10.30 -23.89
N ALA A 244 1.40 11.37 -24.63
CA ALA A 244 0.67 12.62 -24.41
C ALA A 244 -0.85 12.44 -24.53
N LYS A 245 -1.30 11.72 -25.56
CA LYS A 245 -2.72 11.44 -25.78
C LYS A 245 -3.31 10.54 -24.69
N PHE A 246 -2.56 9.58 -24.18
CA PHE A 246 -3.00 8.77 -23.05
C PHE A 246 -3.17 9.62 -21.78
N ALA A 247 -2.20 10.45 -21.45
CA ALA A 247 -2.26 11.33 -20.29
C ALA A 247 -3.46 12.30 -20.32
N GLU A 248 -3.78 12.82 -21.52
CA GLU A 248 -4.96 13.67 -21.73
C GLU A 248 -6.27 12.88 -21.63
N TRP A 249 -6.31 11.66 -22.17
CA TRP A 249 -7.52 10.87 -22.31
C TRP A 249 -7.92 10.13 -21.04
N VAL A 250 -6.97 9.63 -20.25
CA VAL A 250 -7.20 8.71 -19.15
C VAL A 250 -8.16 9.26 -18.09
N TRP A 251 -8.14 10.56 -17.85
CA TRP A 251 -8.97 11.23 -16.86
C TRP A 251 -10.22 11.92 -17.40
N LYS A 252 -10.47 11.85 -18.69
CA LYS A 252 -11.53 12.61 -19.37
C LYS A 252 -12.92 12.07 -19.09
N ASP A 253 -13.07 10.77 -19.11
CA ASP A 253 -14.30 10.06 -18.81
C ASP A 253 -14.53 9.97 -17.30
N ILE A 254 -15.78 10.22 -16.85
CA ILE A 254 -16.10 10.29 -15.41
C ILE A 254 -16.00 8.92 -14.75
N ASP A 255 -16.60 7.90 -15.34
CA ASP A 255 -16.66 6.55 -14.76
C ASP A 255 -15.26 5.94 -14.66
N ARG A 256 -14.46 6.10 -15.73
CA ARG A 256 -13.07 5.67 -15.76
C ARG A 256 -12.24 6.41 -14.71
N ARG A 257 -12.41 7.72 -14.57
CA ARG A 257 -11.73 8.56 -13.59
C ARG A 257 -12.04 8.10 -12.16
N GLU A 258 -13.31 7.92 -11.82
CA GLU A 258 -13.73 7.45 -10.50
C GLU A 258 -13.18 6.06 -10.20
N ARG A 259 -13.28 5.14 -11.16
CA ARG A 259 -12.72 3.79 -11.04
C ARG A 259 -11.22 3.80 -10.78
N LEU A 260 -10.45 4.58 -11.54
CA LEU A 260 -8.99 4.66 -11.38
C LEU A 260 -8.59 5.36 -10.08
N CYS A 261 -9.27 6.42 -9.67
CA CYS A 261 -9.06 7.06 -8.36
C CYS A 261 -9.33 6.07 -7.23
N SER A 262 -10.40 5.30 -7.29
CA SER A 262 -10.72 4.28 -6.29
C SER A 262 -9.63 3.21 -6.22
N ILE A 263 -9.20 2.65 -7.35
CA ILE A 263 -8.13 1.63 -7.41
C ILE A 263 -6.83 2.19 -6.81
N TYR A 264 -6.46 3.42 -7.16
CA TYR A 264 -5.23 4.04 -6.67
C TYR A 264 -5.27 4.27 -5.15
N ASN A 265 -6.35 4.85 -4.65
CA ASN A 265 -6.53 5.12 -3.23
C ASN A 265 -6.55 3.82 -2.40
N GLU A 266 -7.23 2.78 -2.88
CA GLU A 266 -7.26 1.48 -2.23
C GLU A 266 -5.90 0.78 -2.20
N THR A 267 -5.07 0.98 -3.24
CA THR A 267 -3.78 0.29 -3.38
C THR A 267 -2.63 1.06 -2.72
N PHE A 268 -2.56 2.38 -2.93
CA PHE A 268 -1.39 3.18 -2.58
C PHE A 268 -1.66 4.24 -1.50
N ASN A 269 -2.92 4.64 -1.28
CA ASN A 269 -3.31 5.61 -0.26
C ASN A 269 -4.12 4.94 0.86
N ALA A 270 -3.73 3.74 1.26
CA ALA A 270 -4.44 2.94 2.25
C ALA A 270 -3.69 2.80 3.58
N ILE A 271 -2.43 3.21 3.62
CA ILE A 271 -1.54 2.97 4.75
C ILE A 271 -1.38 4.24 5.57
N ARG A 272 -1.69 4.12 6.86
CA ARG A 272 -1.34 5.12 7.87
C ARG A 272 -0.11 4.64 8.65
N PRO A 273 0.98 5.44 8.71
CA PRO A 273 2.13 5.11 9.55
C PRO A 273 1.73 4.95 11.01
N ARG A 274 2.33 4.00 11.73
CA ARG A 274 2.18 3.90 13.18
C ARG A 274 2.99 5.03 13.83
N GLU A 275 2.34 5.75 14.71
CA GLU A 275 2.98 6.77 15.53
C GLU A 275 3.28 6.16 16.90
N TYR A 276 4.51 6.26 17.32
CA TYR A 276 4.96 5.75 18.61
C TYR A 276 5.08 6.91 19.58
N ASP A 277 4.43 6.78 20.75
CA ASP A 277 4.59 7.70 21.87
C ASP A 277 5.34 7.00 23.00
N GLY A 278 6.54 7.45 23.27
CA GLY A 278 7.40 6.89 24.29
C GLY A 278 7.30 7.61 25.65
N GLN A 279 6.35 8.51 25.86
CA GLN A 279 6.25 9.32 27.08
C GLN A 279 6.07 8.48 28.36
N HIS A 280 5.56 7.26 28.24
CA HIS A 280 5.39 6.32 29.36
C HIS A 280 6.69 5.59 29.74
N ILE A 281 7.73 5.63 28.89
CA ILE A 281 8.99 4.93 29.15
C ILE A 281 9.79 5.68 30.22
N ARG A 282 10.20 4.97 31.27
CA ARG A 282 11.05 5.47 32.32
C ARG A 282 12.44 4.86 32.20
N PHE A 283 13.44 5.68 31.97
CA PHE A 283 14.83 5.26 31.76
C PHE A 283 15.55 5.06 33.11
N SER A 284 15.41 3.85 33.67
CA SER A 284 15.93 3.50 34.95
C SER A 284 17.43 3.25 34.92
N GLY A 285 18.34 4.01 35.00
CA GLY A 285 19.79 3.82 34.89
C GLY A 285 20.47 4.81 33.97
N MET A 286 19.71 5.72 33.40
CA MET A 286 20.23 6.85 32.65
C MET A 286 20.76 7.94 33.62
N ASN A 287 21.82 8.65 33.20
CA ASN A 287 22.31 9.80 33.94
C ASN A 287 21.19 10.86 34.07
N PRO A 288 20.81 11.27 35.32
CA PRO A 288 19.71 12.22 35.53
C PRO A 288 19.96 13.61 34.95
N GLU A 289 21.19 13.97 34.60
CA GLU A 289 21.54 15.21 33.93
C GLU A 289 21.19 15.21 32.43
N ILE A 290 20.92 14.03 31.86
CA ILE A 290 20.59 13.88 30.44
C ILE A 290 19.09 13.77 30.28
N THR A 291 18.50 14.70 29.52
CA THR A 291 17.09 14.66 29.15
C THR A 291 16.94 14.34 27.63
N LEU A 292 16.28 13.24 27.35
CA LEU A 292 15.97 12.87 25.96
C LEU A 292 14.91 13.79 25.36
N ARG A 293 15.07 14.14 24.10
CA ARG A 293 14.09 14.93 23.34
C ARG A 293 12.91 14.03 22.96
N LYS A 294 11.74 14.63 22.69
CA LYS A 294 10.52 13.91 22.33
C LYS A 294 10.74 12.91 21.17
N HIS A 295 11.41 13.32 20.08
CA HIS A 295 11.68 12.44 18.96
C HIS A 295 12.58 11.25 19.32
N GLN A 296 13.51 11.43 20.27
CA GLN A 296 14.38 10.34 20.74
C GLN A 296 13.59 9.33 21.56
N VAL A 297 12.74 9.81 22.47
CA VAL A 297 11.86 8.95 23.28
C VAL A 297 10.89 8.17 22.39
N ASN A 298 10.32 8.81 21.36
CA ASN A 298 9.46 8.15 20.37
C ASN A 298 10.22 7.12 19.52
N ALA A 299 11.46 7.42 19.14
CA ALA A 299 12.33 6.47 18.42
C ALA A 299 12.65 5.23 19.28
N ILE A 300 12.89 5.42 20.58
CA ILE A 300 13.10 4.32 21.53
C ILE A 300 11.84 3.46 21.63
N ALA A 301 10.65 4.07 21.75
CA ALA A 301 9.39 3.35 21.72
C ALA A 301 9.21 2.55 20.42
N HIS A 302 9.60 3.15 19.29
CA HIS A 302 9.56 2.46 17.99
C HIS A 302 10.48 1.22 17.96
N ILE A 303 11.69 1.33 18.51
CA ILE A 303 12.62 0.18 18.62
C ILE A 303 12.05 -0.91 19.52
N MET A 304 11.48 -0.54 20.66
CA MET A 304 10.97 -1.49 21.65
C MET A 304 9.70 -2.22 21.17
N TYR A 305 8.79 -1.53 20.50
CA TYR A 305 7.45 -2.05 20.17
C TYR A 305 7.20 -2.29 18.68
N GLY A 306 8.04 -1.73 17.80
CA GLY A 306 7.87 -1.82 16.36
C GLY A 306 8.62 -2.97 15.67
N GLY A 307 9.49 -3.67 16.41
CA GLY A 307 10.36 -4.70 15.81
C GLY A 307 11.54 -4.10 15.06
N ASN A 308 11.79 -4.56 13.84
CA ASN A 308 12.88 -4.02 13.00
C ASN A 308 12.65 -2.54 12.68
N THR A 309 13.56 -1.67 13.11
CA THR A 309 13.41 -0.22 13.02
C THR A 309 14.56 0.41 12.25
N LEU A 310 14.24 1.30 11.31
CA LEU A 310 15.19 2.15 10.62
C LEU A 310 15.17 3.56 11.22
N LEU A 311 16.26 3.98 11.85
CA LEU A 311 16.44 5.34 12.37
C LEU A 311 17.01 6.25 11.28
N ALA A 312 16.17 6.81 10.43
CA ALA A 312 16.54 7.70 9.34
C ALA A 312 16.61 9.19 9.74
N HIS A 313 16.92 9.47 11.03
CA HIS A 313 17.08 10.83 11.51
C HIS A 313 18.32 11.52 10.91
N GLU A 314 18.29 12.84 10.81
CA GLU A 314 19.41 13.66 10.31
C GLU A 314 20.66 13.51 11.18
N VAL A 315 21.81 13.90 10.64
CA VAL A 315 23.07 13.92 11.39
C VAL A 315 22.95 14.93 12.54
N GLY A 316 23.33 14.51 13.75
CA GLY A 316 23.21 15.34 14.97
C GLY A 316 21.90 15.20 15.73
N ALA A 317 20.92 14.42 15.28
CA ALA A 317 19.66 14.18 15.99
C ALA A 317 19.83 13.38 17.29
N GLY A 318 20.99 12.74 17.50
CA GLY A 318 21.31 12.00 18.72
C GLY A 318 20.96 10.52 18.64
N LYS A 319 21.03 9.90 17.46
CA LYS A 319 20.76 8.46 17.24
C LYS A 319 21.49 7.52 18.19
N THR A 320 22.72 7.89 18.61
CA THR A 320 23.49 7.10 19.57
C THR A 320 22.78 7.00 20.92
N PHE A 321 22.15 8.10 21.40
CA PHE A 321 21.34 8.07 22.61
C PHE A 321 20.10 7.19 22.45
N GLU A 322 19.44 7.25 21.29
CA GLU A 322 18.27 6.42 20.99
C GLU A 322 18.62 4.93 21.03
N ILE A 323 19.71 4.53 20.36
CA ILE A 323 20.15 3.13 20.32
C ILE A 323 20.59 2.63 21.70
N VAL A 324 21.40 3.44 22.42
CA VAL A 324 21.89 3.05 23.74
C VAL A 324 20.76 2.94 24.76
N ALA A 325 19.84 3.92 24.78
CA ALA A 325 18.71 3.89 25.70
C ALA A 325 17.77 2.72 25.36
N ALA A 326 17.44 2.48 24.10
CA ALA A 326 16.64 1.33 23.68
C ALA A 326 17.30 -0.01 24.09
N ALA A 327 18.60 -0.15 23.90
CA ALA A 327 19.34 -1.36 24.27
C ALA A 327 19.38 -1.57 25.82
N MET A 328 19.35 -0.49 26.60
CA MET A 328 19.30 -0.57 28.07
C MET A 328 17.91 -0.98 28.57
N GLU A 329 16.85 -0.47 27.93
CA GLU A 329 15.46 -0.79 28.32
C GLU A 329 15.00 -2.16 27.78
N SER A 330 15.66 -2.71 26.74
CA SER A 330 15.34 -4.04 26.17
C SER A 330 15.98 -5.19 26.96
N LYS A 331 16.76 -4.92 28.03
CA LYS A 331 17.37 -5.94 28.91
C LYS A 331 16.46 -6.32 30.05
#